data_38a9d44c64800c9366381c99e2b7ee33
#
_entry.id   38a9d44c64800c9366381c99e2b7ee33
#
_cell.length_a   1.000
_cell.length_b   1.000
_cell.length_c   1.000
_cell.angle_alpha   90.00
_cell.angle_beta   90.00
_cell.angle_gamma   90.00
#
_symmetry.space_group_name_H-M   'P 1'
#
loop_
_entity.id
_entity.type
_entity.pdbx_description
1 polymer ?
#
loop_
_entity_poly.entity_id
_entity_poly.type
_entity_poly.pdbx_seq_one_letter_code
_entity_poly.pdbx_strand_id
1 'polypeptide(L)'
;MKTTEIGGDGTKVSTAPSLIWETVLRPSILNVYQVAPERLELNALYDNIRVLTTNAQKTSRFEIAFWNKVFYPAAVLVMMMLALPFAHFQRRQGGVGFRIFAGTMLGLTFFLLGRLFSNLGLLNDWPPLFSAAFPLVVFVTVAASMLWWIERR
;
A
#
# COMPACT_ATOMS: atom_id res chain seq x y z
N MET A 1 -33.51 -18.87 12.61
CA MET A 1 -33.56 -18.65 11.15
C MET A 1 -34.89 -19.15 10.66
N LYS A 2 -35.66 -18.37 9.91
CA LYS A 2 -36.96 -18.80 9.35
C LYS A 2 -36.69 -19.35 7.97
N THR A 3 -36.94 -20.62 7.77
CA THR A 3 -36.89 -21.25 6.45
C THR A 3 -38.29 -21.35 5.91
N THR A 4 -38.53 -20.79 4.73
CA THR A 4 -39.85 -20.80 4.09
C THR A 4 -39.76 -21.76 2.90
N GLU A 5 -40.46 -22.88 2.97
CA GLU A 5 -40.65 -23.76 1.82
C GLU A 5 -41.99 -23.42 1.14
N ILE A 6 -41.92 -23.14 -0.14
CA ILE A 6 -43.07 -22.82 -0.98
C ILE A 6 -43.48 -24.11 -1.69
N GLY A 7 -44.47 -24.79 -1.15
CA GLY A 7 -45.14 -25.91 -1.80
C GLY A 7 -46.48 -25.49 -2.36
N GLY A 8 -46.97 -26.15 -3.41
CA GLY A 8 -48.18 -25.79 -4.16
C GLY A 8 -49.50 -25.72 -3.37
N ASP A 9 -49.54 -25.93 -2.05
CA ASP A 9 -50.73 -25.97 -1.22
C ASP A 9 -50.60 -25.22 0.11
N GLY A 10 -49.81 -24.14 0.14
CA GLY A 10 -49.68 -23.29 1.33
C GLY A 10 -48.23 -23.15 1.83
N THR A 11 -48.00 -22.01 2.45
CA THR A 11 -46.65 -21.69 3.03
C THR A 11 -46.56 -22.28 4.43
N LYS A 12 -45.76 -23.33 4.62
CA LYS A 12 -45.41 -23.84 5.93
C LYS A 12 -44.15 -23.18 6.44
N VAL A 13 -44.25 -22.40 7.49
CA VAL A 13 -43.09 -21.80 8.18
C VAL A 13 -42.64 -22.75 9.30
N SER A 14 -41.54 -23.44 9.11
CA SER A 14 -40.92 -24.23 10.18
C SER A 14 -39.85 -23.40 10.86
N THR A 15 -39.94 -23.27 12.17
CA THR A 15 -38.91 -22.61 12.98
C THR A 15 -38.01 -23.70 13.55
N ALA A 16 -36.81 -23.89 12.96
CA ALA A 16 -35.82 -24.78 13.53
C ALA A 16 -35.09 -24.05 14.66
N PRO A 17 -34.91 -24.64 15.85
CA PRO A 17 -34.33 -23.98 17.02
C PRO A 17 -32.84 -23.62 16.87
N SER A 18 -32.06 -24.34 16.12
CA SER A 18 -30.68 -23.99 15.76
C SER A 18 -30.18 -24.88 14.63
N LEU A 19 -29.68 -24.28 13.58
CA LEU A 19 -28.82 -24.98 12.62
C LEU A 19 -27.37 -24.65 13.00
N ILE A 20 -26.65 -25.63 13.54
CA ILE A 20 -25.21 -25.51 13.75
C ILE A 20 -24.57 -25.72 12.39
N TRP A 21 -24.18 -24.60 11.76
CA TRP A 21 -23.33 -24.67 10.59
C TRP A 21 -21.90 -24.82 11.07
N GLU A 22 -21.29 -25.98 10.87
CA GLU A 22 -19.85 -26.12 10.97
C GLU A 22 -19.21 -25.33 9.85
N THR A 23 -19.10 -24.04 10.08
CA THR A 23 -18.42 -23.14 9.14
C THR A 23 -16.94 -23.19 9.50
N VAL A 24 -16.10 -23.59 8.56
CA VAL A 24 -14.63 -23.51 8.67
C VAL A 24 -14.15 -22.04 8.74
N LEU A 25 -15.09 -21.10 8.65
CA LEU A 25 -14.83 -19.66 8.79
C LEU A 25 -14.57 -19.32 10.27
N ARG A 26 -13.30 -19.33 10.64
CA ARG A 26 -12.88 -18.77 11.93
C ARG A 26 -13.15 -17.25 11.92
N PRO A 27 -13.65 -16.66 13.03
CA PRO A 27 -13.87 -15.21 13.13
C PRO A 27 -12.64 -14.37 12.78
N SER A 28 -11.43 -14.93 12.96
CA SER A 28 -10.17 -14.32 12.59
C SER A 28 -10.03 -14.07 11.08
N ILE A 29 -10.68 -14.88 10.23
CA ILE A 29 -10.60 -14.72 8.76
C ILE A 29 -11.46 -13.55 8.29
N LEU A 30 -12.59 -13.31 8.94
CA LEU A 30 -13.47 -12.18 8.61
C LEU A 30 -12.85 -10.83 8.94
N ASN A 31 -12.06 -10.75 10.01
CA ASN A 31 -11.34 -9.51 10.36
C ASN A 31 -10.22 -9.15 9.40
N VAL A 32 -9.57 -10.13 8.75
CA VAL A 32 -8.47 -9.89 7.80
C VAL A 32 -8.95 -9.16 6.54
N TYR A 33 -10.19 -9.41 6.10
CA TYR A 33 -10.75 -8.75 4.92
C TYR A 33 -11.25 -7.32 5.17
N GLN A 34 -11.46 -6.93 6.44
CA GLN A 34 -11.99 -5.60 6.79
C GLN A 34 -10.92 -4.58 7.13
N VAL A 35 -9.70 -5.01 7.45
CA VAL A 35 -8.61 -4.09 7.80
C VAL A 35 -7.74 -3.85 6.57
N ALA A 36 -7.66 -2.58 6.13
CA ALA A 36 -6.74 -2.20 5.05
C ALA A 36 -5.30 -2.58 5.45
N PRO A 37 -4.56 -3.34 4.61
CA PRO A 37 -3.20 -3.80 4.94
C PRO A 37 -2.24 -2.68 5.34
N GLU A 38 -2.47 -1.49 4.80
CA GLU A 38 -1.67 -0.29 5.06
C GLU A 38 -1.71 0.17 6.53
N ARG A 39 -2.77 -0.20 7.28
CA ARG A 39 -2.95 0.17 8.69
C ARG A 39 -2.41 -0.86 9.68
N LEU A 40 -2.09 -2.07 9.22
CA LEU A 40 -1.55 -3.14 10.06
C LEU A 40 -0.09 -2.86 10.43
N GLU A 41 0.31 -3.23 11.64
CA GLU A 41 1.71 -3.19 12.06
C GLU A 41 2.58 -4.18 11.26
N LEU A 42 3.90 -3.95 11.19
CA LEU A 42 4.83 -4.81 10.44
C LEU A 42 4.75 -6.28 10.87
N ASN A 43 4.66 -6.54 12.17
CA ASN A 43 4.56 -7.90 12.71
C ASN A 43 3.24 -8.58 12.28
N ALA A 44 2.13 -7.84 12.36
CA ALA A 44 0.83 -8.33 11.92
C ALA A 44 0.78 -8.58 10.40
N LEU A 45 1.45 -7.74 9.60
CA LEU A 45 1.58 -7.95 8.16
C LEU A 45 2.36 -9.24 7.85
N TYR A 46 3.48 -9.46 8.55
CA TYR A 46 4.28 -10.67 8.36
C TYR A 46 3.50 -11.94 8.72
N ASP A 47 2.80 -11.94 9.85
CA ASP A 47 1.97 -13.07 10.28
C ASP A 47 0.82 -13.35 9.30
N ASN A 48 0.16 -12.30 8.81
CA ASN A 48 -0.90 -12.44 7.80
C ASN A 48 -0.36 -12.98 6.48
N ILE A 49 0.79 -12.52 6.00
CA ILE A 49 1.44 -13.05 4.79
C ILE A 49 1.71 -14.54 4.98
N ARG A 50 2.25 -14.94 6.12
CA ARG A 50 2.56 -16.35 6.42
C ARG A 50 1.30 -17.23 6.41
N VAL A 51 0.22 -16.79 7.05
CA VAL A 51 -1.04 -17.52 7.12
C VAL A 51 -1.71 -17.61 5.73
N LEU A 52 -1.71 -16.52 4.96
CA LEU A 52 -2.30 -16.51 3.62
C LEU A 52 -1.51 -17.38 2.64
N THR A 53 -0.17 -17.36 2.71
CA THR A 53 0.69 -18.21 1.87
C THR A 53 0.42 -19.69 2.16
N THR A 54 0.24 -20.07 3.42
CA THR A 54 -0.08 -21.46 3.80
C THR A 54 -1.45 -21.89 3.24
N ASN A 55 -2.38 -20.96 3.06
CA ASN A 55 -3.72 -21.21 2.54
C ASN A 55 -3.84 -21.02 1.01
N ALA A 56 -2.72 -20.90 0.29
CA ALA A 56 -2.67 -20.66 -1.18
C ALA A 56 -3.53 -19.46 -1.64
N GLN A 57 -3.67 -18.44 -0.79
CA GLN A 57 -4.40 -17.21 -1.13
C GLN A 57 -3.46 -16.13 -1.68
N LYS A 58 -3.99 -15.20 -2.50
CA LYS A 58 -3.20 -14.08 -3.05
C LYS A 58 -2.70 -13.16 -1.93
N THR A 59 -1.39 -13.14 -1.72
CA THR A 59 -0.69 -12.35 -0.68
C THR A 59 -0.17 -11.01 -1.19
N SER A 60 -0.21 -10.78 -2.50
CA SER A 60 0.42 -9.63 -3.17
C SER A 60 0.09 -8.27 -2.52
N ARG A 61 -1.15 -8.06 -2.06
CA ARG A 61 -1.53 -6.80 -1.38
C ARG A 61 -0.80 -6.61 -0.05
N PHE A 62 -0.67 -7.65 0.74
CA PHE A 62 0.00 -7.61 2.05
C PHE A 62 1.51 -7.48 1.88
N GLU A 63 2.07 -8.16 0.90
CA GLU A 63 3.50 -8.07 0.57
C GLU A 63 3.90 -6.68 0.07
N ILE A 64 3.12 -6.06 -0.82
CA ILE A 64 3.36 -4.68 -1.26
C ILE A 64 3.25 -3.71 -0.08
N ALA A 65 2.25 -3.87 0.79
CA ALA A 65 2.10 -3.03 1.98
C ALA A 65 3.28 -3.20 2.96
N PHE A 66 3.78 -4.43 3.12
CA PHE A 66 4.97 -4.73 3.93
C PHE A 66 6.22 -4.04 3.37
N TRP A 67 6.50 -4.20 2.08
CA TRP A 67 7.67 -3.59 1.45
C TRP A 67 7.59 -2.06 1.43
N ASN A 68 6.40 -1.48 1.21
CA ASN A 68 6.21 -0.03 1.33
C ASN A 68 6.57 0.48 2.73
N LYS A 69 6.20 -0.24 3.80
CA LYS A 69 6.59 0.14 5.17
C LYS A 69 8.07 -0.03 5.45
N VAL A 70 8.71 -1.08 4.92
CA VAL A 70 10.15 -1.31 5.04
C VAL A 70 10.94 -0.21 4.33
N PHE A 71 10.47 0.23 3.16
CA PHE A 71 11.12 1.31 2.40
C PHE A 71 10.77 2.73 2.89
N TYR A 72 9.81 2.87 3.78
CA TYR A 72 9.41 4.17 4.30
C TYR A 72 10.56 4.99 4.89
N PRO A 73 11.43 4.46 5.78
CA PRO A 73 12.57 5.23 6.28
C PRO A 73 13.56 5.61 5.18
N ALA A 74 13.76 4.74 4.18
CA ALA A 74 14.60 5.06 3.03
C ALA A 74 13.99 6.18 2.18
N ALA A 75 12.67 6.20 2.02
CA ALA A 75 11.96 7.27 1.31
C ALA A 75 12.16 8.64 1.98
N VAL A 76 12.17 8.68 3.32
CA VAL A 76 12.46 9.91 4.08
C VAL A 76 13.87 10.43 3.78
N LEU A 77 14.87 9.53 3.78
CA LEU A 77 16.25 9.91 3.44
C LEU A 77 16.37 10.43 2.01
N VAL A 78 15.70 9.80 1.05
CA VAL A 78 15.68 10.24 -0.35
C VAL A 78 15.06 11.63 -0.48
N MET A 79 13.97 11.89 0.24
CA MET A 79 13.35 13.22 0.25
C MET A 79 14.25 14.28 0.88
N MET A 80 15.01 13.93 1.92
CA MET A 80 16.04 14.83 2.48
C MET A 80 17.14 15.12 1.48
N MET A 81 17.65 14.11 0.78
CA MET A 81 18.67 14.30 -0.27
C MET A 81 18.15 15.18 -1.41
N LEU A 82 16.89 15.04 -1.79
CA LEU A 82 16.26 15.85 -2.82
C LEU A 82 16.06 17.31 -2.39
N ALA A 83 15.85 17.56 -1.12
CA ALA A 83 15.70 18.92 -0.59
C ALA A 83 16.98 19.75 -0.69
N LEU A 84 18.16 19.12 -0.62
CA LEU A 84 19.47 19.79 -0.71
C LEU A 84 19.67 20.55 -2.04
N PRO A 85 19.55 19.93 -3.23
CA PRO A 85 19.67 20.64 -4.49
C PRO A 85 18.65 21.76 -4.64
N PHE A 86 17.40 21.55 -4.18
CA PHE A 86 16.40 22.60 -4.20
C PHE A 86 16.75 23.81 -3.34
N ALA A 87 17.36 23.59 -2.20
CA ALA A 87 17.85 24.67 -1.34
C ALA A 87 18.98 25.50 -2.00
N HIS A 88 19.83 24.85 -2.80
CA HIS A 88 20.95 25.55 -3.48
C HIS A 88 20.53 26.24 -4.77
N PHE A 89 19.73 25.60 -5.61
CA PHE A 89 19.36 26.11 -6.93
C PHE A 89 18.58 27.44 -6.89
N GLN A 90 17.78 27.63 -5.87
CA GLN A 90 16.80 28.71 -5.85
C GLN A 90 17.21 29.96 -5.09
N ARG A 91 18.49 30.07 -4.69
CA ARG A 91 18.99 31.32 -4.08
C ARG A 91 18.92 32.51 -5.04
N ARG A 92 18.89 32.29 -6.35
CA ARG A 92 19.02 33.36 -7.36
C ARG A 92 17.72 33.82 -8.03
N GLN A 93 16.62 33.05 -8.08
CA GLN A 93 15.50 33.39 -8.97
C GLN A 93 14.07 33.14 -8.44
N GLY A 94 13.83 32.73 -7.21
CA GLY A 94 12.46 32.44 -6.77
C GLY A 94 12.13 32.97 -5.37
N GLY A 95 10.95 33.58 -5.25
CA GLY A 95 10.37 33.93 -3.95
C GLY A 95 10.10 32.68 -3.08
N VAL A 96 9.91 32.91 -1.78
CA VAL A 96 9.61 31.85 -0.79
C VAL A 96 8.43 30.98 -1.23
N GLY A 97 7.41 31.59 -1.85
CA GLY A 97 6.21 30.89 -2.33
C GLY A 97 6.50 29.81 -3.37
N PHE A 98 7.41 30.09 -4.32
CA PHE A 98 7.78 29.10 -5.35
C PHE A 98 8.48 27.87 -4.75
N ARG A 99 9.31 28.06 -3.70
CA ARG A 99 10.01 26.95 -3.02
C ARG A 99 9.02 26.02 -2.31
N ILE A 100 8.06 26.60 -1.60
CA ILE A 100 7.01 25.84 -0.92
C ILE A 100 6.19 25.06 -1.95
N PHE A 101 5.78 25.72 -3.03
CA PHE A 101 5.02 25.10 -4.11
C PHE A 101 5.77 23.93 -4.76
N ALA A 102 7.03 24.15 -5.14
CA ALA A 102 7.85 23.12 -5.77
C ALA A 102 8.09 21.92 -4.85
N GLY A 103 8.39 22.15 -3.56
CA GLY A 103 8.55 21.09 -2.57
C GLY A 103 7.26 20.29 -2.35
N THR A 104 6.12 20.96 -2.26
CA THR A 104 4.82 20.32 -2.10
C THR A 104 4.47 19.48 -3.35
N MET A 105 4.69 20.01 -4.55
CA MET A 105 4.48 19.29 -5.80
C MET A 105 5.36 18.04 -5.92
N LEU A 106 6.61 18.17 -5.50
CA LEU A 106 7.54 17.03 -5.50
C LEU A 106 7.11 15.93 -4.53
N GLY A 107 6.70 16.31 -3.32
CA GLY A 107 6.17 15.36 -2.34
C GLY A 107 4.89 14.68 -2.82
N LEU A 108 3.97 15.45 -3.42
CA LEU A 108 2.74 14.93 -4.00
C LEU A 108 3.03 13.95 -5.15
N THR A 109 3.96 14.29 -6.03
CA THR A 109 4.37 13.43 -7.15
C THR A 109 4.94 12.12 -6.64
N PHE A 110 5.80 12.14 -5.62
CA PHE A 110 6.32 10.92 -4.99
C PHE A 110 5.20 10.04 -4.45
N PHE A 111 4.27 10.63 -3.71
CA PHE A 111 3.14 9.92 -3.14
C PHE A 111 2.23 9.30 -4.21
N LEU A 112 1.91 10.06 -5.27
CA LEU A 112 1.08 9.57 -6.37
C LEU A 112 1.77 8.45 -7.14
N LEU A 113 3.07 8.59 -7.45
CA LEU A 113 3.84 7.54 -8.10
C LEU A 113 3.89 6.27 -7.25
N GLY A 114 4.13 6.38 -5.95
CA GLY A 114 4.10 5.25 -5.04
C GLY A 114 2.78 4.50 -5.09
N ARG A 115 1.65 5.21 -5.04
CA ARG A 115 0.32 4.61 -5.15
C ARG A 115 0.05 4.01 -6.53
N LEU A 116 0.47 4.70 -7.58
CA LEU A 116 0.30 4.22 -8.95
C LEU A 116 1.04 2.89 -9.16
N PHE A 117 2.32 2.81 -8.76
CA PHE A 117 3.11 1.59 -8.91
C PHE A 117 2.63 0.45 -8.00
N SER A 118 2.16 0.75 -6.80
CA SER A 118 1.53 -0.25 -5.94
C SER A 118 0.27 -0.84 -6.59
N ASN A 119 -0.58 -0.02 -7.19
CA ASN A 119 -1.78 -0.48 -7.88
C ASN A 119 -1.47 -1.23 -9.18
N LEU A 120 -0.52 -0.74 -9.99
CA LEU A 120 -0.08 -1.44 -11.21
C LEU A 120 0.55 -2.80 -10.88
N GLY A 121 1.31 -2.88 -9.79
CA GLY A 121 1.87 -4.14 -9.31
C GLY A 121 0.80 -5.17 -8.95
N LEU A 122 -0.31 -4.72 -8.34
CA LEU A 122 -1.44 -5.58 -8.03
C LEU A 122 -2.20 -6.07 -9.26
N LEU A 123 -2.34 -5.21 -10.28
CA LEU A 123 -3.07 -5.53 -11.50
C LEU A 123 -2.30 -6.46 -12.45
N ASN A 124 -0.97 -6.31 -12.49
CA ASN A 124 -0.11 -7.06 -13.41
C ASN A 124 0.64 -8.21 -12.72
N ASP A 125 0.31 -8.55 -11.48
CA ASP A 125 0.99 -9.58 -10.67
C ASP A 125 2.53 -9.42 -10.66
N TRP A 126 3.01 -8.15 -10.62
CA TRP A 126 4.45 -7.85 -10.53
C TRP A 126 5.02 -8.26 -9.18
N PRO A 127 6.33 -8.57 -9.12
CA PRO A 127 6.97 -8.83 -7.84
C PRO A 127 6.72 -7.68 -6.86
N PRO A 128 6.18 -7.93 -5.66
CA PRO A 128 5.82 -6.91 -4.69
C PRO A 128 6.97 -5.98 -4.32
N LEU A 129 8.18 -6.54 -4.25
CA LEU A 129 9.42 -5.80 -4.02
C LEU A 129 9.66 -4.73 -5.11
N PHE A 130 9.49 -5.10 -6.39
CA PHE A 130 9.72 -4.21 -7.52
C PHE A 130 8.71 -3.06 -7.51
N SER A 131 7.43 -3.36 -7.26
CA SER A 131 6.37 -2.35 -7.20
C SER A 131 6.58 -1.32 -6.10
N ALA A 132 7.15 -1.73 -4.96
CA ALA A 132 7.46 -0.84 -3.84
C ALA A 132 8.78 -0.07 -4.01
N ALA A 133 9.80 -0.70 -4.60
CA ALA A 133 11.13 -0.11 -4.76
C ALA A 133 11.23 0.87 -5.94
N PHE A 134 10.47 0.67 -7.01
CA PHE A 134 10.59 1.43 -8.25
C PHE A 134 10.50 2.96 -8.05
N PRO A 135 9.46 3.51 -7.40
CA PRO A 135 9.39 4.95 -7.17
C PRO A 135 10.57 5.47 -6.37
N LEU A 136 11.06 4.70 -5.38
CA LEU A 136 12.22 5.07 -4.59
C LEU A 136 13.49 5.18 -5.45
N VAL A 137 13.75 4.20 -6.32
CA VAL A 137 14.91 4.18 -7.22
C VAL A 137 14.86 5.36 -8.19
N VAL A 138 13.70 5.68 -8.75
CA VAL A 138 13.52 6.85 -9.64
C VAL A 138 13.91 8.14 -8.91
N PHE A 139 13.44 8.34 -7.68
CA PHE A 139 13.74 9.55 -6.93
C PHE A 139 15.19 9.62 -6.45
N VAL A 140 15.80 8.48 -6.09
CA VAL A 140 17.24 8.40 -5.78
C VAL A 140 18.09 8.81 -7.00
N THR A 141 17.75 8.29 -8.18
CA THR A 141 18.50 8.64 -9.41
C THR A 141 18.36 10.11 -9.78
N VAL A 142 17.16 10.68 -9.60
CA VAL A 142 16.95 12.12 -9.79
C VAL A 142 17.74 12.93 -8.77
N ALA A 143 17.71 12.58 -7.49
CA ALA A 143 18.47 13.27 -6.44
C ALA A 143 19.98 13.21 -6.71
N ALA A 144 20.50 12.02 -7.02
CA ALA A 144 21.91 11.82 -7.32
C ALA A 144 22.36 12.60 -8.56
N SER A 145 21.55 12.61 -9.62
CA SER A 145 21.86 13.37 -10.84
C SER A 145 21.91 14.88 -10.61
N MET A 146 20.97 15.40 -9.79
CA MET A 146 20.94 16.80 -9.42
C MET A 146 22.15 17.20 -8.56
N LEU A 147 22.51 16.36 -7.57
CA LEU A 147 23.69 16.60 -6.73
C LEU A 147 24.97 16.59 -7.57
N TRP A 148 25.12 15.59 -8.42
CA TRP A 148 26.29 15.48 -9.29
C TRP A 148 26.44 16.66 -10.25
N TRP A 149 25.32 17.18 -10.74
CA TRP A 149 25.34 18.36 -11.61
C TRP A 149 25.73 19.65 -10.87
N ILE A 150 25.35 19.76 -9.59
CA ILE A 150 25.75 20.89 -8.73
C ILE A 150 27.24 20.84 -8.41
N GLU A 151 27.77 19.65 -8.13
CA GLU A 151 29.18 19.46 -7.78
C GLU A 151 30.13 19.72 -8.95
N ARG A 152 29.66 19.48 -10.18
CA ARG A 152 30.45 19.75 -11.40
C ARG A 152 30.42 21.22 -11.88
N ARG A 153 29.63 22.06 -11.26
CA ARG A 153 29.57 23.50 -11.57
C ARG A 153 30.38 24.36 -10.59
#